data_862473c37386e86519aef8127a2bae4e
#
_entry.id   862473c37386e86519aef8127a2bae4e
#
_cell.length_a   1.000
_cell.length_b   1.000
_cell.length_c   1.000
_cell.angle_alpha   90.00
_cell.angle_beta   90.00
_cell.angle_gamma   90.00
#
_symmetry.space_group_name_H-M   'P 1'
#
loop_
_entity.id
_entity.type
_entity.pdbx_description
1 polymer ?
#
loop_
_entity_poly.entity_id
_entity_poly.type
_entity_poly.pdbx_seq_one_letter_code
_entity_poly.pdbx_strand_id
1 'polypeptide(L)'
;FLWQRHAGDAFFGASPERLLSLRAGWLRSDALAGTAGQGDSGAQLLRSDKDRREHELVVETITDQLRRNGLTPRRRRQPQLARHGNLTHLHTPITAETQGQPVLALAEQLHPTPAVAGLPRRDAMAWLRTLEPFERGSYAAPIGWIDSAGDAELRVAIRCGHARGCELDLTAGAGLVRGSVAERELQEVGLKLAVLADQLELQTSARNRSIV
;
A
#
# COMPACT_ATOMS: atom_id res chain seq x y z
N PHE A 1 13.19 2.27 2.54
CA PHE A 1 13.49 1.78 3.88
C PHE A 1 14.39 0.56 3.83
N LEU A 2 15.17 0.38 4.88
CA LEU A 2 15.96 -0.81 5.16
C LEU A 2 15.88 -1.08 6.67
N TRP A 3 15.48 -2.29 7.02
CA TRP A 3 15.45 -2.75 8.39
C TRP A 3 16.21 -4.08 8.50
N GLN A 4 17.40 -4.01 9.07
CA GLN A 4 18.27 -5.15 9.31
C GLN A 4 18.19 -5.56 10.79
N ARG A 5 17.67 -6.76 11.08
CA ARG A 5 17.55 -7.29 12.43
C ARG A 5 18.85 -7.87 12.95
N HIS A 6 19.56 -8.56 12.08
CA HIS A 6 20.89 -9.12 12.34
C HIS A 6 21.61 -9.38 11.01
N ALA A 7 22.89 -9.76 11.06
CA ALA A 7 23.64 -10.10 9.85
C ALA A 7 22.92 -11.21 9.06
N GLY A 8 22.74 -10.98 7.78
CA GLY A 8 22.06 -11.90 6.86
C GLY A 8 20.52 -11.92 6.94
N ASP A 9 19.88 -11.00 7.68
CA ASP A 9 18.42 -10.83 7.70
C ASP A 9 18.07 -9.36 7.53
N ALA A 10 17.57 -8.99 6.37
CA ALA A 10 17.20 -7.61 6.04
C ALA A 10 15.86 -7.53 5.31
N PHE A 11 14.96 -6.70 5.81
CA PHE A 11 13.72 -6.31 5.15
C PHE A 11 13.87 -4.92 4.56
N PHE A 12 13.61 -4.76 3.27
CA PHE A 12 13.84 -3.50 2.56
C PHE A 12 12.76 -3.22 1.51
N GLY A 13 12.68 -1.97 1.06
CA GLY A 13 11.73 -1.61 0.03
C GLY A 13 11.67 -0.12 -0.28
N ALA A 14 10.88 0.22 -1.30
CA ALA A 14 10.62 1.58 -1.77
C ALA A 14 9.11 1.82 -1.90
N SER A 15 8.44 1.96 -0.75
CA SER A 15 6.98 2.10 -0.72
C SER A 15 6.48 3.42 -1.28
N PRO A 16 5.56 3.40 -2.24
CA PRO A 16 4.86 4.59 -2.70
C PRO A 16 3.72 5.03 -1.77
N GLU A 17 3.22 4.12 -0.91
CA GLU A 17 2.00 4.32 -0.13
C GLU A 17 2.28 4.93 1.23
N ARG A 18 1.75 6.14 1.45
CA ARG A 18 1.76 6.78 2.77
C ARG A 18 0.56 6.31 3.57
N LEU A 19 0.82 5.65 4.70
CA LEU A 19 -0.22 5.38 5.69
C LEU A 19 -0.65 6.69 6.35
N LEU A 20 0.31 7.40 6.93
CA LEU A 20 0.13 8.77 7.42
C LEU A 20 1.47 9.49 7.54
N SER A 21 1.43 10.81 7.43
CA SER A 21 2.46 11.69 7.97
C SER A 21 1.80 12.71 8.88
N LEU A 22 2.51 13.10 9.93
CA LEU A 22 2.13 14.17 10.84
C LEU A 22 3.26 15.19 10.88
N ARG A 23 2.93 16.46 10.63
CA ARG A 23 3.89 17.57 10.66
C ARG A 23 3.23 18.77 11.30
N ALA A 24 3.78 19.24 12.42
CA ALA A 24 3.27 20.41 13.11
C ALA A 24 1.75 20.42 13.28
N GLY A 25 1.16 19.29 13.67
CA GLY A 25 -0.28 19.14 13.85
C GLY A 25 -1.10 18.88 12.58
N TRP A 26 -0.46 18.82 11.39
CA TRP A 26 -1.14 18.47 10.13
C TRP A 26 -0.91 17.02 9.77
N LEU A 27 -1.99 16.26 9.76
CA LEU A 27 -2.02 14.89 9.26
C LEU A 27 -2.25 14.88 7.75
N ARG A 28 -1.51 14.00 7.07
CA ARG A 28 -1.78 13.59 5.70
C ARG A 28 -1.74 12.08 5.60
N SER A 29 -2.75 11.50 4.95
CA SER A 29 -2.79 10.12 4.48
C SER A 29 -3.03 10.12 2.97
N ASP A 30 -2.60 9.08 2.27
CA ASP A 30 -2.80 8.98 0.83
C ASP A 30 -3.61 7.71 0.52
N ALA A 31 -4.76 7.86 -0.16
CA ALA A 31 -5.40 6.73 -0.80
C ALA A 31 -4.72 6.49 -2.14
N LEU A 32 -4.20 5.28 -2.33
CA LEU A 32 -3.52 4.85 -3.54
C LEU A 32 -4.07 3.47 -3.95
N ALA A 33 -4.78 3.40 -5.08
CA ALA A 33 -5.36 2.16 -5.58
C ALA A 33 -5.60 2.25 -7.10
N GLY A 34 -5.80 1.08 -7.74
CA GLY A 34 -5.82 0.99 -9.19
C GLY A 34 -4.41 1.16 -9.78
N THR A 35 -4.06 0.34 -10.77
CA THR A 35 -2.70 0.31 -11.33
C THR A 35 -2.74 0.24 -12.86
N ALA A 36 -1.94 1.06 -13.52
CA ALA A 36 -1.63 0.94 -14.95
C ALA A 36 -0.13 0.83 -15.15
N GLY A 37 0.29 -0.03 -16.08
CA GLY A 37 1.68 -0.23 -16.46
C GLY A 37 2.22 0.85 -17.38
N GLN A 38 3.51 0.74 -17.71
CA GLN A 38 4.15 1.60 -18.70
C GLN A 38 3.56 1.32 -20.09
N GLY A 39 3.07 2.36 -20.77
CA GLY A 39 2.40 2.26 -22.06
C GLY A 39 0.88 2.43 -21.99
N ASP A 40 0.28 2.18 -20.85
CA ASP A 40 -1.12 2.51 -20.62
C ASP A 40 -1.28 4.00 -20.32
N SER A 41 -2.21 4.65 -21.02
CA SER A 41 -2.53 6.01 -20.64
C SER A 41 -3.26 5.97 -19.29
N GLY A 42 -2.70 6.59 -18.25
CA GLY A 42 -3.38 6.72 -16.94
C GLY A 42 -4.81 7.26 -17.03
N ALA A 43 -5.18 7.84 -18.19
CA ALA A 43 -6.54 8.24 -18.50
C ALA A 43 -7.55 7.06 -18.47
N GLN A 44 -7.10 5.83 -18.74
CA GLN A 44 -7.97 4.65 -18.64
C GLN A 44 -8.37 4.38 -17.18
N LEU A 45 -7.44 4.54 -16.23
CA LEU A 45 -7.73 4.40 -14.79
C LEU A 45 -8.83 5.36 -14.34
N LEU A 46 -8.77 6.62 -14.81
CA LEU A 46 -9.79 7.63 -14.48
C LEU A 46 -11.18 7.32 -15.07
N ARG A 47 -11.26 6.49 -16.11
CA ARG A 47 -12.49 6.08 -16.78
C ARG A 47 -12.99 4.69 -16.35
N SER A 48 -12.14 3.90 -15.73
CA SER A 48 -12.46 2.53 -15.29
C SER A 48 -13.36 2.58 -14.05
N ASP A 49 -14.60 2.09 -14.19
CA ASP A 49 -15.51 1.99 -13.05
C ASP A 49 -15.02 1.01 -11.99
N LYS A 50 -14.28 -0.03 -12.37
CA LYS A 50 -13.66 -0.99 -11.44
C LYS A 50 -12.61 -0.28 -10.60
N ASP A 51 -11.64 0.40 -11.23
CA ASP A 51 -10.52 1.04 -10.53
C ASP A 51 -10.99 2.22 -9.68
N ARG A 52 -11.98 2.96 -10.16
CA ARG A 52 -12.60 4.04 -9.40
C ARG A 52 -13.33 3.54 -8.15
N ARG A 53 -14.05 2.41 -8.23
CA ARG A 53 -14.71 1.79 -7.06
C ARG A 53 -13.69 1.31 -6.05
N GLU A 54 -12.64 0.61 -6.50
CA GLU A 54 -11.55 0.17 -5.63
C GLU A 54 -10.93 1.37 -4.90
N HIS A 55 -10.60 2.42 -5.64
CA HIS A 55 -10.01 3.63 -5.09
C HIS A 55 -10.94 4.35 -4.08
N GLU A 56 -12.22 4.51 -4.42
CA GLU A 56 -13.18 5.20 -3.54
C GLU A 56 -13.40 4.44 -2.23
N LEU A 57 -13.40 3.10 -2.24
CA LEU A 57 -13.45 2.30 -1.00
C LEU A 57 -12.29 2.62 -0.05
N VAL A 58 -11.08 2.82 -0.58
CA VAL A 58 -9.92 3.22 0.23
C VAL A 58 -10.09 4.64 0.75
N VAL A 59 -10.49 5.58 -0.11
CA VAL A 59 -10.72 6.99 0.25
C VAL A 59 -11.77 7.13 1.33
N GLU A 60 -12.92 6.48 1.17
CA GLU A 60 -14.02 6.53 2.14
C GLU A 60 -13.59 5.93 3.49
N THR A 61 -12.92 4.77 3.46
CA THR A 61 -12.46 4.12 4.69
C THR A 61 -11.51 5.02 5.47
N ILE A 62 -10.48 5.58 4.83
CA ILE A 62 -9.54 6.50 5.48
C ILE A 62 -10.29 7.72 6.05
N THR A 63 -11.17 8.32 5.24
CA THR A 63 -11.93 9.51 5.63
C THR A 63 -12.82 9.22 6.85
N ASP A 64 -13.51 8.09 6.86
CA ASP A 64 -14.40 7.70 7.96
C ASP A 64 -13.63 7.34 9.23
N GLN A 65 -12.47 6.68 9.12
CA GLN A 65 -11.62 6.42 10.28
C GLN A 65 -11.10 7.72 10.90
N LEU A 66 -10.69 8.68 10.09
CA LEU A 66 -10.26 9.99 10.59
C LEU A 66 -11.42 10.73 11.29
N ARG A 67 -12.64 10.70 10.73
CA ARG A 67 -13.83 11.29 11.36
C ARG A 67 -14.17 10.64 12.70
N ARG A 68 -14.10 9.31 12.79
CA ARG A 68 -14.32 8.55 14.05
C ARG A 68 -13.31 8.91 15.13
N ASN A 69 -12.14 9.38 14.75
CA ASN A 69 -11.11 9.91 15.66
C ASN A 69 -11.27 11.42 15.94
N GLY A 70 -12.41 12.02 15.61
CA GLY A 70 -12.72 13.43 15.87
C GLY A 70 -12.06 14.41 14.92
N LEU A 71 -11.46 13.95 13.82
CA LEU A 71 -10.80 14.81 12.84
C LEU A 71 -11.78 15.25 11.75
N THR A 72 -11.48 16.36 11.09
CA THR A 72 -12.23 16.87 9.94
C THR A 72 -11.40 16.71 8.66
N PRO A 73 -11.47 15.53 7.99
CA PRO A 73 -10.66 15.28 6.82
C PRO A 73 -11.12 16.10 5.61
N ARG A 74 -10.15 16.59 4.87
CA ARG A 74 -10.32 17.30 3.60
C ARG A 74 -9.71 16.49 2.48
N ARG A 75 -10.42 16.34 1.37
CA ARG A 75 -9.95 15.63 0.17
C ARG A 75 -10.51 16.24 -1.10
N ARG A 76 -9.90 15.98 -2.23
CA ARG A 76 -10.49 16.29 -3.53
C ARG A 76 -11.61 15.29 -3.85
N ARG A 77 -12.61 15.72 -4.63
CA ARG A 77 -13.70 14.85 -5.08
C ARG A 77 -13.25 13.82 -6.12
N GLN A 78 -12.28 14.20 -6.96
CA GLN A 78 -11.78 13.32 -8.01
C GLN A 78 -10.33 12.93 -7.72
N PRO A 79 -9.95 11.67 -7.97
CA PRO A 79 -8.58 11.23 -7.85
C PRO A 79 -7.69 11.89 -8.90
N GLN A 80 -6.42 11.97 -8.58
CA GLN A 80 -5.35 12.36 -9.50
C GLN A 80 -4.60 11.10 -9.94
N LEU A 81 -3.76 11.24 -10.96
CA LEU A 81 -2.79 10.24 -11.31
C LEU A 81 -1.48 10.50 -10.56
N ALA A 82 -0.94 9.47 -9.92
CA ALA A 82 0.40 9.48 -9.35
C ALA A 82 1.26 8.43 -10.03
N ARG A 83 2.46 8.83 -10.47
CA ARG A 83 3.42 7.94 -11.10
C ARG A 83 4.50 7.54 -10.09
N HIS A 84 4.72 6.25 -9.95
CA HIS A 84 5.77 5.66 -9.12
C HIS A 84 6.56 4.64 -9.94
N GLY A 85 7.77 5.04 -10.37
CA GLY A 85 8.56 4.26 -11.33
C GLY A 85 7.81 4.07 -12.66
N ASN A 86 7.61 2.83 -13.04
CA ASN A 86 6.92 2.43 -14.27
C ASN A 86 5.39 2.24 -14.10
N LEU A 87 4.88 2.49 -12.91
CA LEU A 87 3.45 2.32 -12.59
C LEU A 87 2.77 3.66 -12.37
N THR A 88 1.51 3.73 -12.81
CA THR A 88 0.61 4.86 -12.54
C THR A 88 -0.57 4.36 -11.70
N HIS A 89 -0.96 5.15 -10.70
CA HIS A 89 -2.04 4.82 -9.77
C HIS A 89 -3.06 5.97 -9.69
N LEU A 90 -4.30 5.66 -9.29
CA LEU A 90 -5.22 6.65 -8.78
C LEU A 90 -4.76 7.07 -7.38
N HIS A 91 -4.77 8.36 -7.12
CA HIS A 91 -4.25 8.96 -5.90
C HIS A 91 -5.17 10.07 -5.39
N THR A 92 -5.54 10.00 -4.12
CA THR A 92 -6.27 11.07 -3.42
C THR A 92 -5.58 11.38 -2.10
N PRO A 93 -4.91 12.54 -1.98
CA PRO A 93 -4.43 13.04 -0.70
C PRO A 93 -5.60 13.37 0.23
N ILE A 94 -5.52 12.94 1.47
CA ILE A 94 -6.48 13.23 2.54
C ILE A 94 -5.72 13.94 3.64
N THR A 95 -6.16 15.12 4.02
CA THR A 95 -5.49 15.94 5.05
C THR A 95 -6.46 16.28 6.18
N ALA A 96 -5.96 16.38 7.39
CA ALA A 96 -6.72 16.84 8.54
C ALA A 96 -5.80 17.57 9.52
N GLU A 97 -6.33 18.54 10.23
CA GLU A 97 -5.66 19.14 11.38
C GLU A 97 -5.91 18.24 12.59
N THR A 98 -4.84 17.94 13.34
CA THR A 98 -4.95 17.13 14.57
C THR A 98 -5.11 18.04 15.78
N GLN A 99 -5.76 17.48 16.80
CA GLN A 99 -5.97 18.15 18.08
C GLN A 99 -5.19 17.43 19.21
N GLY A 100 -3.98 16.94 18.86
CA GLY A 100 -3.11 16.22 19.80
C GLY A 100 -3.35 14.70 19.86
N GLN A 101 -4.06 14.12 18.88
CA GLN A 101 -4.20 12.65 18.82
C GLN A 101 -2.82 11.99 18.65
N PRO A 102 -2.52 10.93 19.44
CA PRO A 102 -1.26 10.22 19.33
C PRO A 102 -1.11 9.55 17.96
N VAL A 103 0.05 9.70 17.33
CA VAL A 103 0.35 9.14 15.99
C VAL A 103 0.08 7.63 15.93
N LEU A 104 0.53 6.87 16.94
CA LEU A 104 0.35 5.42 16.97
C LEU A 104 -1.12 5.02 17.04
N ALA A 105 -1.95 5.75 17.78
CA ALA A 105 -3.39 5.50 17.84
C ALA A 105 -4.05 5.75 16.47
N LEU A 106 -3.67 6.82 15.77
CA LEU A 106 -4.15 7.10 14.42
C LEU A 106 -3.68 6.03 13.42
N ALA A 107 -2.43 5.60 13.53
CA ALA A 107 -1.88 4.54 12.68
C ALA A 107 -2.63 3.21 12.89
N GLU A 108 -2.92 2.82 14.13
CA GLU A 108 -3.67 1.61 14.47
C GLU A 108 -5.09 1.63 13.89
N GLN A 109 -5.75 2.78 13.91
CA GLN A 109 -7.09 2.92 13.32
C GLN A 109 -7.07 2.86 11.79
N LEU A 110 -6.09 3.46 11.15
CA LEU A 110 -5.95 3.47 9.70
C LEU A 110 -5.45 2.14 9.14
N HIS A 111 -4.57 1.44 9.87
CA HIS A 111 -3.93 0.21 9.43
C HIS A 111 -4.69 -1.05 9.88
N PRO A 112 -4.74 -2.11 9.03
CA PRO A 112 -4.44 -2.08 7.62
C PRO A 112 -5.52 -1.37 6.79
N THR A 113 -5.10 -0.66 5.73
CA THR A 113 -6.02 -0.02 4.78
C THR A 113 -6.72 -1.07 3.91
N PRO A 114 -7.88 -0.75 3.30
CA PRO A 114 -8.53 -1.67 2.36
C PRO A 114 -7.64 -2.07 1.18
N ALA A 115 -6.69 -1.21 0.79
CA ALA A 115 -5.76 -1.49 -0.30
C ALA A 115 -4.86 -2.71 -0.06
N VAL A 116 -4.63 -3.08 1.22
CA VAL A 116 -3.79 -4.24 1.60
C VAL A 116 -4.52 -5.29 2.42
N ALA A 117 -5.73 -5.00 2.92
CA ALA A 117 -6.49 -5.90 3.77
C ALA A 117 -7.88 -6.26 3.23
N GLY A 118 -8.50 -5.37 2.43
CA GLY A 118 -9.88 -5.53 1.99
C GLY A 118 -10.93 -5.08 3.01
N LEU A 119 -12.21 -5.25 2.65
CA LEU A 119 -13.36 -4.90 3.46
C LEU A 119 -14.44 -6.00 3.40
N PRO A 120 -15.19 -6.25 4.50
CA PRO A 120 -14.97 -5.73 5.87
C PRO A 120 -13.63 -6.21 6.44
N ARG A 121 -12.89 -5.33 7.11
CA ARG A 121 -11.49 -5.58 7.54
C ARG A 121 -11.30 -6.91 8.26
N ARG A 122 -12.16 -7.21 9.25
CA ARG A 122 -12.05 -8.41 10.07
C ARG A 122 -12.17 -9.68 9.23
N ASP A 123 -13.20 -9.74 8.39
CA ASP A 123 -13.50 -10.92 7.58
C ASP A 123 -12.48 -11.09 6.47
N ALA A 124 -12.12 -10.01 5.79
CA ALA A 124 -11.09 -10.01 4.76
C ALA A 124 -9.74 -10.50 5.31
N MET A 125 -9.32 -10.00 6.48
CA MET A 125 -8.08 -10.46 7.13
C MET A 125 -8.15 -11.93 7.56
N ALA A 126 -9.31 -12.43 7.99
CA ALA A 126 -9.48 -13.86 8.29
C ALA A 126 -9.33 -14.71 7.02
N TRP A 127 -9.95 -14.30 5.92
CA TRP A 127 -9.81 -14.96 4.62
C TRP A 127 -8.37 -14.95 4.12
N LEU A 128 -7.68 -13.82 4.16
CA LEU A 128 -6.29 -13.70 3.72
C LEU A 128 -5.36 -14.66 4.47
N ARG A 129 -5.54 -14.81 5.78
CA ARG A 129 -4.74 -15.75 6.59
C ARG A 129 -4.93 -17.21 6.19
N THR A 130 -6.06 -17.58 5.60
CA THR A 130 -6.35 -18.95 5.17
C THR A 130 -6.01 -19.20 3.71
N LEU A 131 -6.05 -18.17 2.87
CA LEU A 131 -5.87 -18.29 1.42
C LEU A 131 -4.44 -17.98 0.96
N GLU A 132 -3.74 -17.07 1.64
CA GLU A 132 -2.35 -16.78 1.29
C GLU A 132 -1.45 -17.96 1.70
N PRO A 133 -0.59 -18.47 0.79
CA PRO A 133 0.26 -19.62 1.07
C PRO A 133 1.52 -19.25 1.82
N PHE A 134 1.65 -18.00 2.30
CA PHE A 134 2.79 -17.48 3.03
C PHE A 134 2.32 -16.58 4.18
N GLU A 135 3.16 -16.47 5.18
CA GLU A 135 2.97 -15.48 6.25
C GLU A 135 3.47 -14.11 5.79
N ARG A 136 2.63 -13.09 5.90
CA ARG A 136 2.99 -11.73 5.49
C ARG A 136 4.18 -11.15 6.28
N GLY A 137 4.35 -11.53 7.54
CA GLY A 137 5.41 -10.99 8.39
C GLY A 137 5.38 -9.46 8.42
N SER A 138 6.44 -8.84 7.87
CA SER A 138 6.54 -7.38 7.75
C SER A 138 5.93 -6.81 6.47
N TYR A 139 5.49 -7.65 5.51
CA TYR A 139 4.81 -7.20 4.30
C TYR A 139 3.51 -6.50 4.65
N ALA A 140 3.27 -5.35 4.04
CA ALA A 140 2.12 -4.48 4.28
C ALA A 140 2.04 -3.86 5.68
N ALA A 141 3.00 -4.10 6.58
CA ALA A 141 3.05 -3.48 7.90
C ALA A 141 3.36 -1.98 7.82
N PRO A 142 2.99 -1.17 8.84
CA PRO A 142 3.47 0.20 8.95
C PRO A 142 4.97 0.22 9.21
N ILE A 143 5.69 1.05 8.47
CA ILE A 143 7.12 1.30 8.66
C ILE A 143 7.43 2.78 8.53
N GLY A 144 8.32 3.30 9.36
CA GLY A 144 8.68 4.71 9.33
C GLY A 144 9.31 5.18 10.63
N TRP A 145 9.06 6.42 11.00
CA TRP A 145 9.62 7.05 12.17
C TRP A 145 8.64 8.02 12.82
N ILE A 146 8.87 8.27 14.09
CA ILE A 146 8.21 9.27 14.94
C ILE A 146 9.32 9.95 15.72
N ASP A 147 9.31 11.28 15.77
CA ASP A 147 10.28 12.04 16.54
C ASP A 147 9.72 12.51 17.90
N SER A 148 10.58 13.18 18.69
CA SER A 148 10.23 13.67 20.01
C SER A 148 9.23 14.83 20.01
N ALA A 149 9.04 15.52 18.87
CA ALA A 149 8.04 16.56 18.71
C ALA A 149 6.66 15.98 18.34
N GLY A 150 6.57 14.67 18.09
CA GLY A 150 5.36 13.99 17.64
C GLY A 150 5.16 14.04 16.13
N ASP A 151 6.10 14.61 15.38
CA ASP A 151 6.09 14.51 13.93
C ASP A 151 6.39 13.08 13.48
N ALA A 152 5.81 12.64 12.37
CA ALA A 152 5.92 11.27 11.93
C ALA A 152 5.83 11.13 10.40
N GLU A 153 6.40 10.06 9.90
CA GLU A 153 6.17 9.55 8.56
C GLU A 153 6.06 8.03 8.63
N LEU A 154 4.87 7.49 8.36
CA LEU A 154 4.61 6.06 8.31
C LEU A 154 4.14 5.67 6.91
N ARG A 155 4.78 4.66 6.36
CA ARG A 155 4.47 4.05 5.07
C ARG A 155 3.90 2.65 5.26
N VAL A 156 3.14 2.17 4.28
CA VAL A 156 2.75 0.76 4.18
C VAL A 156 3.89 0.01 3.52
N ALA A 157 4.44 -1.02 4.15
CA ALA A 157 5.61 -1.76 3.64
C ALA A 157 5.24 -2.67 2.46
N ILE A 158 5.04 -2.06 1.31
CA ILE A 158 4.86 -2.71 0.00
C ILE A 158 6.01 -2.33 -0.93
N ARG A 159 6.09 -2.94 -2.12
CA ARG A 159 7.27 -2.83 -2.99
C ARG A 159 8.52 -3.15 -2.18
N CYS A 160 8.53 -4.33 -1.57
CA CYS A 160 9.53 -4.75 -0.60
C CYS A 160 10.03 -6.16 -0.88
N GLY A 161 11.17 -6.46 -0.29
CA GLY A 161 11.78 -7.77 -0.28
C GLY A 161 12.35 -8.11 1.09
N HIS A 162 12.51 -9.39 1.35
CA HIS A 162 13.15 -9.91 2.53
C HIS A 162 14.34 -10.77 2.12
N ALA A 163 15.55 -10.33 2.44
CA ALA A 163 16.77 -11.04 2.19
C ALA A 163 17.14 -11.85 3.46
N ARG A 164 17.36 -13.16 3.28
CA ARG A 164 17.77 -14.08 4.34
C ARG A 164 18.92 -14.98 3.85
N GLY A 165 20.13 -14.66 4.27
CA GLY A 165 21.32 -15.32 3.73
C GLY A 165 21.44 -15.09 2.22
N CYS A 166 21.35 -16.17 1.43
CA CYS A 166 21.40 -16.14 -0.04
C CYS A 166 20.00 -16.15 -0.69
N GLU A 167 18.94 -16.10 0.11
CA GLU A 167 17.57 -16.10 -0.39
C GLU A 167 16.98 -14.68 -0.39
N LEU A 168 16.17 -14.40 -1.39
CA LEU A 168 15.46 -13.13 -1.54
C LEU A 168 14.00 -13.39 -1.91
N ASP A 169 13.10 -13.05 -1.01
CA ASP A 169 11.66 -13.08 -1.23
C ASP A 169 11.16 -11.70 -1.62
N LEU A 170 10.57 -11.56 -2.80
CA LEU A 170 9.83 -10.36 -3.21
C LEU A 170 8.34 -10.62 -3.07
N THR A 171 7.62 -9.68 -2.45
CA THR A 171 6.18 -9.81 -2.20
C THR A 171 5.40 -8.67 -2.85
N ALA A 172 4.34 -9.03 -3.56
CA ALA A 172 3.38 -8.08 -4.11
C ALA A 172 1.96 -8.68 -4.09
N GLY A 173 0.95 -7.83 -4.21
CA GLY A 173 -0.46 -8.21 -4.24
C GLY A 173 -1.30 -7.23 -5.06
N ALA A 174 -2.51 -7.64 -5.42
CA ALA A 174 -3.51 -6.81 -6.07
C ALA A 174 -4.79 -6.77 -5.23
N GLY A 175 -5.52 -5.65 -5.29
CA GLY A 175 -6.82 -5.50 -4.65
C GLY A 175 -7.91 -6.18 -5.48
N LEU A 176 -8.65 -7.12 -4.88
CA LEU A 176 -9.75 -7.80 -5.55
C LEU A 176 -11.07 -7.12 -5.20
N VAL A 177 -11.82 -6.73 -6.23
CA VAL A 177 -13.15 -6.14 -6.10
C VAL A 177 -14.11 -6.82 -7.09
N ARG A 178 -15.41 -6.57 -6.94
CA ARG A 178 -16.39 -7.06 -7.89
C ARG A 178 -16.06 -6.60 -9.31
N GLY A 179 -15.84 -7.55 -10.22
CA GLY A 179 -15.43 -7.32 -11.60
C GLY A 179 -13.93 -7.45 -11.84
N SER A 180 -13.14 -7.84 -10.83
CA SER A 180 -11.76 -8.29 -11.05
C SER A 180 -11.72 -9.52 -11.92
N VAL A 181 -10.73 -9.57 -12.81
CA VAL A 181 -10.46 -10.69 -13.73
C VAL A 181 -9.11 -11.28 -13.36
N ALA A 182 -9.06 -12.55 -13.02
CA ALA A 182 -7.87 -13.19 -12.43
C ALA A 182 -6.59 -12.97 -13.24
N GLU A 183 -6.65 -13.08 -14.56
CA GLU A 183 -5.49 -12.91 -15.45
C GLU A 183 -4.94 -11.47 -15.41
N ARG A 184 -5.82 -10.47 -15.26
CA ARG A 184 -5.43 -9.05 -15.16
C ARG A 184 -4.82 -8.74 -13.81
N GLU A 185 -5.41 -9.26 -12.73
CA GLU A 185 -4.87 -9.08 -11.38
C GLU A 185 -3.50 -9.77 -11.25
N LEU A 186 -3.33 -10.93 -11.87
CA LEU A 186 -2.06 -11.63 -11.96
C LEU A 186 -1.00 -10.82 -12.71
N GLN A 187 -1.38 -10.23 -13.85
CA GLN A 187 -0.49 -9.32 -14.60
C GLN A 187 -0.10 -8.11 -13.74
N GLU A 188 -1.04 -7.53 -12.98
CA GLU A 188 -0.78 -6.43 -12.09
C GLU A 188 0.23 -6.79 -10.98
N VAL A 189 0.08 -7.97 -10.36
CA VAL A 189 1.06 -8.50 -9.40
C VAL A 189 2.43 -8.63 -10.04
N GLY A 190 2.51 -9.17 -11.27
CA GLY A 190 3.75 -9.27 -12.04
C GLY A 190 4.43 -7.92 -12.26
N LEU A 191 3.67 -6.89 -12.65
CA LEU A 191 4.17 -5.53 -12.82
C LEU A 191 4.72 -4.94 -11.52
N LYS A 192 4.04 -5.21 -10.40
CA LYS A 192 4.47 -4.74 -9.07
C LYS A 192 5.76 -5.43 -8.60
N LEU A 193 5.93 -6.72 -8.88
CA LEU A 193 7.16 -7.46 -8.59
C LEU A 193 8.33 -6.96 -9.46
N ALA A 194 8.08 -6.69 -10.73
CA ALA A 194 9.08 -6.20 -11.67
C ALA A 194 9.74 -4.89 -11.22
N VAL A 195 9.01 -4.01 -10.50
CA VAL A 195 9.57 -2.75 -9.98
C VAL A 195 10.85 -2.96 -9.17
N LEU A 196 10.88 -3.98 -8.30
CA LEU A 196 12.08 -4.30 -7.51
C LEU A 196 13.03 -5.24 -8.25
N ALA A 197 12.50 -6.23 -8.96
CA ALA A 197 13.31 -7.18 -9.69
C ALA A 197 14.20 -6.49 -10.71
N ASP A 198 13.67 -5.51 -11.47
CA ASP A 198 14.41 -4.74 -12.45
C ASP A 198 15.49 -3.86 -11.80
N GLN A 199 15.18 -3.24 -10.66
CA GLN A 199 16.13 -2.40 -9.93
C GLN A 199 17.28 -3.20 -9.29
N LEU A 200 17.02 -4.45 -8.97
CA LEU A 200 18.01 -5.37 -8.39
C LEU A 200 18.70 -6.22 -9.46
N GLU A 201 18.41 -5.97 -10.74
CA GLU A 201 18.96 -6.72 -11.89
C GLU A 201 18.77 -8.24 -11.76
N LEU A 202 17.65 -8.67 -11.13
CA LEU A 202 17.36 -10.07 -10.91
C LEU A 202 16.99 -10.76 -12.22
N GLN A 203 17.72 -11.83 -12.56
CA GLN A 203 17.29 -12.73 -13.62
C GLN A 203 16.11 -13.56 -13.11
N THR A 204 14.89 -13.24 -13.54
CA THR A 204 13.71 -14.04 -13.25
C THR A 204 13.77 -15.33 -14.04
N SER A 205 14.39 -16.38 -13.47
CA SER A 205 14.20 -17.73 -13.99
C SER A 205 12.74 -18.14 -13.75
N ALA A 206 12.12 -18.80 -14.73
CA ALA A 206 10.70 -19.21 -14.68
C ALA A 206 10.35 -20.17 -13.51
N ARG A 207 11.32 -20.60 -12.72
CA ARG A 207 11.17 -21.56 -11.62
C ARG A 207 10.67 -20.97 -10.29
N ASN A 208 10.69 -19.65 -10.09
CA ASN A 208 10.42 -19.04 -8.78
C ASN A 208 9.19 -18.11 -8.75
N ARG A 209 8.22 -18.33 -9.61
CA ARG A 209 6.94 -17.60 -9.53
C ARG A 209 5.91 -18.47 -8.84
N SER A 210 5.96 -18.55 -7.51
CA SER A 210 4.75 -18.92 -6.75
C SER A 210 3.83 -17.70 -6.77
N ILE A 211 2.95 -17.66 -7.75
CA ILE A 211 1.91 -16.65 -7.87
C ILE A 211 0.66 -17.31 -7.30
N VAL A 212 0.13 -16.72 -6.29
CA VAL A 212 -1.13 -17.11 -5.64
C VAL A 212 -2.13 -16.00 -5.81
#